data_52713e10800f626fcc061190abef3e7e
#
_entry.id   52713e10800f626fcc061190abef3e7e
#
_cell.length_a   1.000
_cell.length_b   1.000
_cell.length_c   1.000
_cell.angle_alpha   90.00
_cell.angle_beta   90.00
_cell.angle_gamma   90.00
#
_symmetry.space_group_name_H-M   'P 1'
#
loop_
_entity.id
_entity.type
_entity.pdbx_description
1 polymer ?
#
loop_
_entity_poly.entity_id
_entity_poly.type
_entity_poly.pdbx_seq_one_letter_code
_entity_poly.pdbx_strand_id
1 'polypeptide(L)'
;SSIRGLSINLLFLDEFAFVENDAQFYTSTYPVVSAGKDTQIVITSTANGIGNIYHKLWEGASQGTNEFKPFRVDWWDVPGRDEKWKQETVNNTSELQFEQEFGNTFHGRGNTLISANHLLAQVSKDPEFYKENTFIYKQPIEGHEYVMTVDVSKGRSQDYSTFTIIDVTEETFEQVCVFRDNNLSPLLFPDLIYKYATTYNDAYVVIESNDQGAVVCNGLYYDLEYEHMFVESTVKANALGATMTRRVKRIGCSSIKDLIEQKKLTIYDAQTIIEMSTFVSRGSSFQAMAPNHDDLMMNLVLFAWFTTTDVFQNLTNIDMKNMLYKERLQAIQDDMLPFGYVESGNYESINSSVDADGNIWFEQEWKGHKL
;
A
#
# COMPACT_ATOMS: atom_id res chain seq x y z
N SER A 1 32.85 8.59 11.36
CA SER A 1 34.13 7.89 11.45
C SER A 1 33.90 6.40 11.46
N SER A 2 34.71 5.64 10.71
CA SER A 2 34.60 4.19 10.55
C SER A 2 35.54 3.50 11.53
N ILE A 3 35.10 2.45 12.22
CA ILE A 3 35.93 1.56 13.04
C ILE A 3 36.51 0.39 12.23
N ARG A 4 36.43 0.44 10.91
CA ARG A 4 36.97 -0.59 10.01
C ARG A 4 38.49 -0.76 10.22
N GLY A 5 38.91 -2.02 10.34
CA GLY A 5 40.34 -2.37 10.55
C GLY A 5 40.80 -2.44 12.01
N LEU A 6 39.88 -2.23 12.97
CA LEU A 6 40.13 -2.44 14.38
C LEU A 6 39.72 -3.85 14.82
N SER A 7 40.44 -4.44 15.75
CA SER A 7 39.99 -5.63 16.49
C SER A 7 39.50 -5.18 17.85
N ILE A 8 38.22 -5.40 18.13
CA ILE A 8 37.55 -4.95 19.36
C ILE A 8 36.85 -6.11 20.04
N ASN A 9 36.89 -6.13 21.37
CA ASN A 9 36.20 -7.16 22.17
C ASN A 9 34.90 -6.65 22.76
N LEU A 10 34.72 -5.33 22.86
CA LEU A 10 33.48 -4.69 23.33
C LEU A 10 33.19 -3.48 22.47
N LEU A 11 31.99 -3.43 21.92
CA LEU A 11 31.45 -2.24 21.27
C LEU A 11 30.31 -1.71 22.14
N PHE A 12 30.45 -0.46 22.58
CA PHE A 12 29.40 0.26 23.31
C PHE A 12 28.87 1.39 22.42
N LEU A 13 27.58 1.36 22.12
CA LEU A 13 26.87 2.38 21.36
C LEU A 13 25.86 3.06 22.29
N ASP A 14 26.17 4.30 22.64
CA ASP A 14 25.33 5.12 23.49
C ASP A 14 24.46 6.05 22.62
N GLU A 15 23.22 6.28 23.04
CA GLU A 15 22.21 7.09 22.33
C GLU A 15 22.05 6.68 20.85
N PHE A 16 22.06 5.36 20.60
CA PHE A 16 22.11 4.85 19.23
C PHE A 16 20.87 5.18 18.38
N ALA A 17 19.70 5.37 19.01
CA ALA A 17 18.50 5.78 18.31
C ALA A 17 18.60 7.19 17.68
N PHE A 18 19.57 8.01 18.10
CA PHE A 18 19.78 9.38 17.63
C PHE A 18 20.93 9.50 16.60
N VAL A 19 21.55 8.39 16.23
CA VAL A 19 22.65 8.38 15.25
C VAL A 19 22.11 8.61 13.85
N GLU A 20 22.59 9.66 13.19
CA GLU A 20 22.29 9.91 11.77
C GLU A 20 22.91 8.82 10.90
N ASN A 21 22.20 8.37 9.85
CA ASN A 21 22.60 7.28 8.96
C ASN A 21 22.95 5.98 9.71
N ASP A 22 22.18 5.66 10.73
CA ASP A 22 22.32 4.51 11.62
C ASP A 22 22.46 3.19 10.86
N ALA A 23 21.70 2.98 9.78
CA ALA A 23 21.74 1.79 8.94
C ALA A 23 23.12 1.62 8.27
N GLN A 24 23.67 2.69 7.69
CA GLN A 24 25.00 2.65 7.07
C GLN A 24 26.09 2.44 8.12
N PHE A 25 25.96 3.12 9.27
CA PHE A 25 26.88 2.95 10.39
C PHE A 25 26.85 1.50 10.90
N TYR A 26 25.68 0.95 11.18
CA TYR A 26 25.53 -0.40 11.70
C TYR A 26 26.05 -1.46 10.71
N THR A 27 25.66 -1.37 9.43
CA THR A 27 26.13 -2.28 8.37
C THR A 27 27.66 -2.23 8.21
N SER A 28 28.28 -1.06 8.39
CA SER A 28 29.74 -0.91 8.28
C SER A 28 30.47 -1.37 9.52
N THR A 29 29.84 -1.41 10.68
CA THR A 29 30.42 -1.67 11.99
C THR A 29 30.21 -3.12 12.43
N TYR A 30 29.06 -3.69 12.17
CA TYR A 30 28.68 -5.04 12.59
C TYR A 30 29.66 -6.14 12.13
N PRO A 31 30.21 -6.15 10.87
CA PRO A 31 31.20 -7.15 10.46
C PRO A 31 32.49 -7.13 11.24
N VAL A 32 32.90 -5.96 11.77
CA VAL A 32 34.10 -5.82 12.58
C VAL A 32 33.92 -6.51 13.93
N VAL A 33 32.74 -6.43 14.47
CA VAL A 33 32.36 -6.98 15.77
C VAL A 33 32.07 -8.47 15.68
N SER A 34 31.36 -8.91 14.63
CA SER A 34 31.01 -10.31 14.41
C SER A 34 32.19 -11.21 14.04
N ALA A 35 33.33 -10.64 13.65
CA ALA A 35 34.55 -11.39 13.34
C ALA A 35 35.26 -11.97 14.58
N GLY A 36 35.00 -11.45 15.78
CA GLY A 36 35.56 -11.90 17.03
C GLY A 36 34.72 -12.96 17.73
N LYS A 37 35.36 -14.04 18.25
CA LYS A 37 34.60 -15.13 18.94
C LYS A 37 33.98 -14.70 20.28
N ASP A 38 34.52 -13.66 20.93
CA ASP A 38 34.12 -13.21 22.27
C ASP A 38 33.73 -11.72 22.29
N THR A 39 33.39 -11.15 21.15
CA THR A 39 33.01 -9.75 21.06
C THR A 39 31.57 -9.52 21.57
N GLN A 40 31.42 -8.54 22.43
CA GLN A 40 30.16 -8.12 22.99
C GLN A 40 29.71 -6.78 22.38
N ILE A 41 28.43 -6.64 22.14
CA ILE A 41 27.81 -5.37 21.71
C ILE A 41 26.84 -4.96 22.79
N VAL A 42 26.98 -3.75 23.31
CA VAL A 42 26.03 -3.11 24.22
C VAL A 42 25.50 -1.86 23.52
N ILE A 43 24.18 -1.78 23.42
CA ILE A 43 23.49 -0.64 22.78
C ILE A 43 22.56 -0.04 23.82
N THR A 44 22.70 1.24 24.09
CA THR A 44 21.84 2.00 24.99
C THR A 44 21.23 3.17 24.25
N SER A 45 19.97 3.47 24.51
CA SER A 45 19.30 4.67 24.02
C SER A 45 17.93 4.83 24.70
N THR A 46 17.42 6.05 24.76
CA THR A 46 15.98 6.29 24.83
C THR A 46 15.34 6.08 23.45
N ALA A 47 14.02 5.96 23.41
CA ALA A 47 13.28 5.78 22.16
C ALA A 47 13.34 7.06 21.31
N ASN A 48 13.64 6.94 20.01
CA ASN A 48 13.66 8.07 19.09
C ASN A 48 12.91 7.74 17.80
N GLY A 49 11.61 7.58 17.92
CA GLY A 49 10.73 7.24 16.80
C GLY A 49 10.81 5.78 16.37
N ILE A 50 9.98 5.44 15.38
CA ILE A 50 9.85 4.10 14.81
C ILE A 50 10.71 3.99 13.54
N GLY A 51 11.23 2.79 13.22
CA GLY A 51 11.83 2.45 11.94
C GLY A 51 13.35 2.63 11.83
N ASN A 52 14.02 3.28 12.81
CA ASN A 52 15.49 3.31 12.88
C ASN A 52 16.05 1.92 13.26
N ILE A 53 17.37 1.75 13.14
CA ILE A 53 18.05 0.46 13.46
C ILE A 53 17.86 0.08 14.91
N TYR A 54 17.91 1.05 15.84
CA TYR A 54 17.71 0.77 17.27
C TYR A 54 16.31 0.16 17.52
N HIS A 55 15.26 0.75 16.92
CA HIS A 55 13.91 0.23 17.01
C HIS A 55 13.81 -1.21 16.45
N LYS A 56 14.38 -1.48 15.26
CA LYS A 56 14.38 -2.82 14.65
C LYS A 56 15.10 -3.85 15.52
N LEU A 57 16.24 -3.48 16.09
CA LEU A 57 17.01 -4.35 16.99
C LEU A 57 16.22 -4.62 18.28
N TRP A 58 15.56 -3.61 18.83
CA TRP A 58 14.71 -3.74 20.00
C TRP A 58 13.53 -4.64 19.77
N GLU A 59 12.79 -4.44 18.67
CA GLU A 59 11.68 -5.32 18.29
C GLU A 59 12.14 -6.77 18.11
N GLY A 60 13.20 -6.98 17.34
CA GLY A 60 13.77 -8.30 17.12
C GLY A 60 14.21 -8.98 18.42
N ALA A 61 14.81 -8.23 19.35
CA ALA A 61 15.20 -8.73 20.68
C ALA A 61 13.96 -9.09 21.52
N SER A 62 12.94 -8.24 21.49
CA SER A 62 11.69 -8.46 22.25
C SER A 62 10.89 -9.65 21.75
N GLN A 63 10.94 -9.91 20.43
CA GLN A 63 10.29 -11.04 19.77
C GLN A 63 11.16 -12.31 19.72
N GLY A 64 12.43 -12.23 20.12
CA GLY A 64 13.37 -13.35 20.08
C GLY A 64 13.84 -13.71 18.65
N THR A 65 13.74 -12.78 17.69
CA THR A 65 14.14 -12.98 16.29
C THR A 65 15.58 -12.59 16.02
N ASN A 66 16.28 -11.98 16.99
CA ASN A 66 17.72 -11.73 16.97
C ASN A 66 18.41 -12.19 18.26
N GLU A 67 19.74 -12.11 18.32
CA GLU A 67 20.53 -12.59 19.45
C GLU A 67 20.69 -11.57 20.58
N PHE A 68 20.16 -10.36 20.44
CA PHE A 68 20.22 -9.35 21.49
C PHE A 68 19.27 -9.71 22.63
N LYS A 69 19.71 -9.39 23.86
CA LYS A 69 18.90 -9.51 25.07
C LYS A 69 18.36 -8.13 25.43
N PRO A 70 17.03 -7.91 25.37
CA PRO A 70 16.46 -6.63 25.71
C PRO A 70 16.52 -6.42 27.23
N PHE A 71 16.91 -5.22 27.62
CA PHE A 71 16.86 -4.77 29.00
C PHE A 71 16.25 -3.38 29.04
N ARG A 72 15.13 -3.24 29.74
CA ARG A 72 14.36 -2.00 29.82
C ARG A 72 14.41 -1.48 31.24
N VAL A 73 14.61 -0.19 31.40
CA VAL A 73 14.53 0.56 32.67
C VAL A 73 13.54 1.70 32.45
N ASP A 74 12.42 1.64 33.09
CA ASP A 74 11.40 2.69 33.05
C ASP A 74 11.62 3.69 34.22
N TRP A 75 10.99 4.84 34.14
CA TRP A 75 11.18 5.90 35.12
C TRP A 75 10.82 5.47 36.56
N TRP A 76 9.84 4.60 36.74
CA TRP A 76 9.43 4.06 38.05
C TRP A 76 10.40 3.04 38.64
N ASP A 77 11.31 2.49 37.83
CA ASP A 77 12.36 1.60 38.28
C ASP A 77 13.55 2.37 38.92
N VAL A 78 13.58 3.69 38.73
CA VAL A 78 14.64 4.55 39.23
C VAL A 78 14.28 5.11 40.59
N PRO A 79 15.10 4.86 41.65
CA PRO A 79 14.83 5.36 42.99
C PRO A 79 14.65 6.89 43.04
N GLY A 80 13.59 7.34 43.71
CA GLY A 80 13.28 8.76 43.86
C GLY A 80 12.43 9.35 42.74
N ARG A 81 12.02 8.56 41.74
CA ARG A 81 11.05 8.97 40.72
C ARG A 81 9.68 8.41 41.06
N ASP A 82 8.78 9.26 41.46
CA ASP A 82 7.38 8.97 41.80
C ASP A 82 6.42 9.74 40.88
N GLU A 83 5.10 9.55 41.06
CA GLU A 83 4.08 10.26 40.28
C GLU A 83 4.18 11.79 40.38
N LYS A 84 4.64 12.30 41.53
CA LYS A 84 4.85 13.74 41.71
C LYS A 84 5.99 14.22 40.82
N TRP A 85 7.10 13.49 40.80
CA TRP A 85 8.23 13.75 39.89
C TRP A 85 7.79 13.68 38.43
N LYS A 86 6.97 12.66 38.05
CA LYS A 86 6.40 12.57 36.71
C LYS A 86 5.61 13.81 36.35
N GLN A 87 4.68 14.22 37.21
CA GLN A 87 3.83 15.38 36.94
C GLN A 87 4.64 16.69 36.82
N GLU A 88 5.64 16.87 37.66
CA GLU A 88 6.54 18.02 37.60
C GLU A 88 7.34 18.04 36.28
N THR A 89 7.82 16.86 35.85
CA THR A 89 8.58 16.72 34.61
C THR A 89 7.70 16.96 33.38
N VAL A 90 6.49 16.41 33.35
CA VAL A 90 5.50 16.63 32.27
C VAL A 90 5.13 18.11 32.16
N ASN A 91 4.93 18.80 33.32
CA ASN A 91 4.60 20.23 33.32
C ASN A 91 5.75 21.10 32.77
N ASN A 92 7.00 20.66 32.91
CA ASN A 92 8.18 21.38 32.42
C ASN A 92 8.56 21.00 30.96
N THR A 93 7.98 19.91 30.41
CA THR A 93 8.27 19.42 29.06
C THR A 93 6.97 19.23 28.28
N SER A 94 6.57 17.99 28.08
CA SER A 94 5.27 17.58 27.56
C SER A 94 5.06 16.09 27.86
N GLU A 95 3.80 15.62 27.86
CA GLU A 95 3.51 14.19 28.02
C GLU A 95 4.25 13.35 26.96
N LEU A 96 4.24 13.80 25.71
CA LEU A 96 4.92 13.12 24.60
C LEU A 96 6.43 12.98 24.83
N GLN A 97 7.07 14.07 25.27
CA GLN A 97 8.50 14.07 25.56
C GLN A 97 8.82 13.21 26.78
N PHE A 98 7.97 13.24 27.80
CA PHE A 98 8.09 12.39 28.95
C PHE A 98 8.02 10.89 28.59
N GLU A 99 7.02 10.50 27.80
CA GLU A 99 6.86 9.10 27.35
C GLU A 99 8.03 8.64 26.47
N GLN A 100 8.61 9.53 25.66
CA GLN A 100 9.78 9.19 24.85
C GLN A 100 11.03 9.00 25.72
N GLU A 101 11.35 9.95 26.60
CA GLU A 101 12.61 10.00 27.34
C GLU A 101 12.61 9.11 28.58
N PHE A 102 11.48 8.94 29.21
CA PHE A 102 11.34 8.27 30.51
C PHE A 102 10.41 7.07 30.47
N GLY A 103 9.39 7.08 29.64
CA GLY A 103 8.50 5.96 29.40
C GLY A 103 9.00 4.97 28.35
N ASN A 104 10.16 5.25 27.71
CA ASN A 104 10.77 4.41 26.67
C ASN A 104 9.78 3.99 25.58
N THR A 105 8.86 4.91 25.22
CA THR A 105 7.83 4.63 24.22
C THR A 105 8.30 5.11 22.85
N PHE A 106 8.33 4.22 21.88
CA PHE A 106 8.62 4.57 20.50
C PHE A 106 7.41 5.26 19.90
N HIS A 107 7.35 6.57 20.04
CA HIS A 107 6.33 7.36 19.37
C HIS A 107 6.74 7.67 17.93
N GLY A 108 5.79 7.70 16.99
CA GLY A 108 5.96 8.47 15.77
C GLY A 108 6.27 9.92 16.19
N ARG A 109 7.30 10.54 15.61
CA ARG A 109 7.74 11.90 16.01
C ARG A 109 6.55 12.84 16.01
N GLY A 110 6.35 13.60 17.07
CA GLY A 110 5.17 14.43 17.29
C GLY A 110 4.80 15.27 16.08
N ASN A 111 3.49 15.34 15.74
CA ASN A 111 2.87 15.89 14.54
C ASN A 111 2.87 14.99 13.30
N THR A 112 3.06 13.66 13.43
CA THR A 112 2.76 12.73 12.34
C THR A 112 1.27 12.76 11.99
N LEU A 113 0.96 12.52 10.73
CA LEU A 113 -0.44 12.42 10.26
C LEU A 113 -1.20 11.32 11.01
N ILE A 114 -0.56 10.17 11.21
CA ILE A 114 -1.10 8.99 11.88
C ILE A 114 -0.44 8.88 13.24
N SER A 115 -1.23 8.61 14.27
CA SER A 115 -0.69 8.50 15.63
C SER A 115 0.16 7.22 15.80
N ALA A 116 1.15 7.29 16.69
CA ALA A 116 2.07 6.18 16.95
C ALA A 116 1.36 4.86 17.30
N ASN A 117 0.31 4.92 18.09
CA ASN A 117 -0.45 3.72 18.51
C ASN A 117 -1.06 2.98 17.30
N HIS A 118 -1.54 3.71 16.30
CA HIS A 118 -2.10 3.11 15.09
C HIS A 118 -1.02 2.63 14.12
N LEU A 119 0.14 3.28 14.10
CA LEU A 119 1.31 2.80 13.34
C LEU A 119 1.87 1.50 13.93
N LEU A 120 1.95 1.39 15.26
CA LEU A 120 2.38 0.17 15.94
C LEU A 120 1.40 -1.00 15.77
N ALA A 121 0.14 -0.70 15.48
CA ALA A 121 -0.86 -1.74 15.19
C ALA A 121 -0.72 -2.31 13.76
N GLN A 122 0.05 -1.65 12.88
CA GLN A 122 0.39 -2.19 11.56
C GLN A 122 1.50 -3.23 11.71
N VAL A 123 1.20 -4.46 11.36
CA VAL A 123 2.16 -5.57 11.48
C VAL A 123 2.81 -5.78 10.12
N SER A 124 4.06 -5.30 9.97
CA SER A 124 4.83 -5.61 8.79
C SER A 124 5.11 -7.12 8.69
N LYS A 125 5.13 -7.64 7.49
CA LYS A 125 5.52 -9.02 7.22
C LYS A 125 6.54 -9.08 6.07
N ASP A 126 7.28 -10.16 6.00
CA ASP A 126 8.14 -10.40 4.86
C ASP A 126 7.29 -10.66 3.60
N PRO A 127 7.72 -10.17 2.43
CA PRO A 127 7.03 -10.44 1.18
C PRO A 127 7.11 -11.93 0.84
N GLU A 128 6.03 -12.50 0.30
CA GLU A 128 6.02 -13.88 -0.21
C GLU A 128 6.97 -14.04 -1.39
N PHE A 129 7.08 -13.00 -2.22
CA PHE A 129 8.00 -12.94 -3.36
C PHE A 129 8.62 -11.56 -3.49
N TYR A 130 9.87 -11.55 -3.93
CA TYR A 130 10.60 -10.34 -4.28
C TYR A 130 11.22 -10.50 -5.66
N LYS A 131 10.92 -9.58 -6.55
CA LYS A 131 11.51 -9.56 -7.89
C LYS A 131 11.54 -8.13 -8.45
N GLU A 132 12.69 -7.71 -8.98
CA GLU A 132 12.84 -6.47 -9.73
C GLU A 132 12.25 -5.24 -8.96
N ASN A 133 12.68 -5.06 -7.70
CA ASN A 133 12.21 -3.99 -6.81
C ASN A 133 10.69 -4.01 -6.52
N THR A 134 10.04 -5.15 -6.77
CA THR A 134 8.63 -5.39 -6.45
C THR A 134 8.52 -6.39 -5.31
N PHE A 135 7.76 -6.03 -4.29
CA PHE A 135 7.50 -6.81 -3.09
C PHE A 135 6.05 -7.28 -3.13
N ILE A 136 5.84 -8.58 -3.18
CA ILE A 136 4.51 -9.20 -3.26
C ILE A 136 4.20 -9.83 -1.91
N TYR A 137 3.17 -9.34 -1.23
CA TYR A 137 2.71 -9.80 0.09
C TYR A 137 1.56 -10.80 0.02
N LYS A 138 0.78 -10.73 -1.06
CA LYS A 138 -0.28 -11.70 -1.39
C LYS A 138 -0.38 -11.87 -2.89
N GLN A 139 -0.56 -13.10 -3.34
CA GLN A 139 -0.85 -13.39 -4.73
C GLN A 139 -2.27 -12.93 -5.10
N PRO A 140 -2.53 -12.61 -6.38
CA PRO A 140 -3.87 -12.28 -6.83
C PRO A 140 -4.84 -13.46 -6.64
N ILE A 141 -6.06 -13.16 -6.21
CA ILE A 141 -7.13 -14.13 -6.01
C ILE A 141 -8.17 -13.86 -7.10
N GLU A 142 -8.61 -14.90 -7.82
CA GLU A 142 -9.61 -14.78 -8.86
C GLU A 142 -10.92 -14.18 -8.30
N GLY A 143 -11.48 -13.20 -9.01
CA GLY A 143 -12.70 -12.51 -8.60
C GLY A 143 -12.49 -11.39 -7.56
N HIS A 144 -11.27 -11.18 -7.07
CA HIS A 144 -10.97 -10.03 -6.23
C HIS A 144 -10.77 -8.77 -7.07
N GLU A 145 -11.12 -7.64 -6.47
CA GLU A 145 -10.97 -6.31 -7.05
C GLU A 145 -9.74 -5.62 -6.46
N TYR A 146 -8.93 -5.05 -7.34
CA TYR A 146 -7.68 -4.39 -6.96
C TYR A 146 -7.62 -2.97 -7.46
N VAL A 147 -7.04 -2.09 -6.66
CA VAL A 147 -6.69 -0.72 -7.04
C VAL A 147 -5.18 -0.57 -6.99
N MET A 148 -4.59 -0.08 -8.07
CA MET A 148 -3.18 0.28 -8.14
C MET A 148 -3.05 1.80 -8.13
N THR A 149 -2.34 2.35 -7.16
CA THR A 149 -1.96 3.77 -7.14
C THR A 149 -0.50 3.94 -7.49
N VAL A 150 -0.19 4.97 -8.26
CA VAL A 150 1.14 5.19 -8.86
C VAL A 150 1.59 6.62 -8.63
N ASP A 151 2.80 6.77 -8.09
CA ASP A 151 3.54 8.01 -7.99
C ASP A 151 4.80 7.95 -8.87
N VAL A 152 5.06 8.99 -9.66
CA VAL A 152 6.07 8.96 -10.73
C VAL A 152 7.17 9.98 -10.48
N SER A 153 8.37 9.51 -10.25
CA SER A 153 9.58 10.33 -10.15
C SER A 153 10.24 10.59 -11.49
N LYS A 154 11.24 11.46 -11.48
CA LYS A 154 12.05 11.78 -12.69
C LYS A 154 13.12 10.72 -13.01
N GLY A 155 13.28 9.67 -12.21
CA GLY A 155 14.29 8.63 -12.41
C GLY A 155 15.75 9.14 -12.31
N ARG A 156 16.01 10.14 -11.46
CA ARG A 156 17.33 10.79 -11.31
C ARG A 156 18.00 10.47 -9.96
N SER A 157 17.69 9.31 -9.39
CA SER A 157 18.23 8.85 -8.10
C SER A 157 17.95 9.76 -6.89
N GLN A 158 16.90 10.58 -6.96
CA GLN A 158 16.44 11.43 -5.85
C GLN A 158 15.15 10.88 -5.26
N ASP A 159 14.03 11.03 -5.98
CA ASP A 159 12.74 10.51 -5.57
C ASP A 159 12.48 9.15 -6.24
N TYR A 160 11.58 8.35 -5.70
CA TYR A 160 11.26 7.03 -6.21
C TYR A 160 10.02 7.06 -7.08
N SER A 161 10.06 6.31 -8.20
CA SER A 161 8.83 5.88 -8.86
C SER A 161 8.28 4.69 -8.11
N THR A 162 7.02 4.76 -7.72
CA THR A 162 6.40 3.76 -6.86
C THR A 162 5.01 3.40 -7.34
N PHE A 163 4.60 2.17 -7.11
CA PHE A 163 3.20 1.81 -7.09
C PHE A 163 2.84 0.95 -5.88
N THR A 164 1.59 1.04 -5.48
CA THR A 164 1.01 0.20 -4.45
C THR A 164 -0.27 -0.42 -4.97
N ILE A 165 -0.42 -1.76 -4.85
CA ILE A 165 -1.65 -2.47 -5.17
C ILE A 165 -2.36 -2.82 -3.87
N ILE A 166 -3.64 -2.51 -3.82
CA ILE A 166 -4.50 -2.70 -2.66
C ILE A 166 -5.69 -3.55 -3.09
N ASP A 167 -5.94 -4.63 -2.36
CA ASP A 167 -7.15 -5.43 -2.46
C ASP A 167 -8.30 -4.65 -1.80
N VAL A 168 -9.36 -4.41 -2.56
CA VAL A 168 -10.53 -3.63 -2.13
C VAL A 168 -11.82 -4.44 -2.14
N THR A 169 -11.71 -5.75 -2.19
CA THR A 169 -12.84 -6.68 -2.27
C THR A 169 -13.65 -6.68 -0.99
N GLU A 170 -12.97 -6.72 0.14
CA GLU A 170 -13.58 -6.80 1.47
C GLU A 170 -13.70 -5.41 2.11
N GLU A 171 -14.44 -5.31 3.21
CA GLU A 171 -14.57 -4.05 3.98
C GLU A 171 -13.25 -3.54 4.56
N THR A 172 -12.32 -4.45 4.83
CA THR A 172 -10.95 -4.13 5.23
C THR A 172 -10.02 -4.29 4.05
N PHE A 173 -9.50 -3.19 3.57
CA PHE A 173 -8.55 -3.15 2.46
C PHE A 173 -7.18 -3.68 2.87
N GLU A 174 -6.43 -4.28 1.95
CA GLU A 174 -5.13 -4.85 2.23
C GLU A 174 -4.10 -4.46 1.16
N GLN A 175 -2.94 -3.98 1.59
CA GLN A 175 -1.79 -3.77 0.71
C GLN A 175 -1.23 -5.13 0.28
N VAL A 176 -1.26 -5.45 -1.00
CA VAL A 176 -0.87 -6.78 -1.52
C VAL A 176 0.43 -6.78 -2.32
N CYS A 177 0.78 -5.64 -2.93
CA CYS A 177 2.00 -5.51 -3.72
C CYS A 177 2.53 -4.07 -3.66
N VAL A 178 3.85 -3.93 -3.63
CA VAL A 178 4.55 -2.63 -3.60
C VAL A 178 5.75 -2.68 -4.54
N PHE A 179 5.93 -1.64 -5.33
CA PHE A 179 7.11 -1.39 -6.14
C PHE A 179 7.76 -0.08 -5.76
N ARG A 180 9.11 -0.04 -5.80
CA ARG A 180 9.87 1.17 -5.50
C ARG A 180 11.22 1.17 -6.21
N ASP A 181 11.46 2.13 -7.12
CA ASP A 181 12.72 2.29 -7.84
C ASP A 181 13.00 3.77 -8.13
N ASN A 182 14.21 4.24 -7.87
CA ASN A 182 14.62 5.63 -8.11
C ASN A 182 15.41 5.84 -9.41
N ASN A 183 15.66 4.77 -10.16
CA ASN A 183 16.41 4.78 -11.42
C ASN A 183 15.53 4.46 -12.65
N LEU A 184 14.30 4.00 -12.42
CA LEU A 184 13.40 3.62 -13.50
C LEU A 184 13.02 4.85 -14.35
N SER A 185 13.21 4.74 -15.66
CA SER A 185 12.76 5.77 -16.60
C SER A 185 11.23 5.83 -16.67
N PRO A 186 10.62 7.03 -16.62
CA PRO A 186 9.18 7.18 -16.81
C PRO A 186 8.64 6.57 -18.12
N LEU A 187 9.48 6.44 -19.15
CA LEU A 187 9.09 5.80 -20.43
C LEU A 187 8.96 4.27 -20.33
N LEU A 188 9.61 3.64 -19.37
CA LEU A 188 9.54 2.18 -19.17
C LEU A 188 8.55 1.79 -18.07
N PHE A 189 8.07 2.76 -17.32
CA PHE A 189 7.19 2.50 -16.20
C PHE A 189 5.78 2.01 -16.63
N PRO A 190 5.20 2.46 -17.77
CA PRO A 190 3.92 1.94 -18.25
C PRO A 190 3.91 0.42 -18.45
N ASP A 191 4.98 -0.16 -19.01
CA ASP A 191 5.08 -1.63 -19.22
C ASP A 191 5.03 -2.39 -17.90
N LEU A 192 5.69 -1.86 -16.86
CA LEU A 192 5.69 -2.47 -15.54
C LEU A 192 4.31 -2.36 -14.86
N ILE A 193 3.67 -1.19 -14.95
CA ILE A 193 2.31 -0.96 -14.45
C ILE A 193 1.35 -1.91 -15.14
N TYR A 194 1.37 -1.99 -16.47
CA TYR A 194 0.55 -2.88 -17.27
C TYR A 194 0.69 -4.34 -16.82
N LYS A 195 1.95 -4.82 -16.71
CA LYS A 195 2.25 -6.18 -16.27
C LYS A 195 1.62 -6.53 -14.92
N TYR A 196 1.79 -5.66 -13.93
CA TYR A 196 1.26 -5.94 -12.59
C TYR A 196 -0.24 -5.67 -12.47
N ALA A 197 -0.77 -4.67 -13.16
CA ALA A 197 -2.21 -4.42 -13.19
C ALA A 197 -2.97 -5.60 -13.80
N THR A 198 -2.52 -6.13 -14.95
CA THR A 198 -3.12 -7.32 -15.57
C THR A 198 -2.94 -8.57 -14.72
N THR A 199 -1.80 -8.73 -14.03
CA THR A 199 -1.59 -9.85 -13.09
C THR A 199 -2.58 -9.83 -11.93
N TYR A 200 -2.96 -8.63 -11.44
CA TYR A 200 -3.94 -8.46 -10.37
C TYR A 200 -5.35 -8.17 -10.92
N ASN A 201 -5.86 -9.09 -11.75
CA ASN A 201 -7.23 -9.10 -12.28
C ASN A 201 -7.64 -7.80 -13.00
N ASP A 202 -6.74 -7.23 -13.79
CA ASP A 202 -6.91 -5.93 -14.43
C ASP A 202 -7.23 -4.82 -13.42
N ALA A 203 -6.35 -4.67 -12.42
CA ALA A 203 -6.49 -3.69 -11.34
C ALA A 203 -6.83 -2.29 -11.85
N TYR A 204 -7.73 -1.58 -11.17
CA TYR A 204 -8.05 -0.20 -11.53
C TYR A 204 -6.88 0.72 -11.20
N VAL A 205 -6.29 1.37 -12.21
CA VAL A 205 -5.06 2.15 -12.06
C VAL A 205 -5.37 3.63 -11.85
N VAL A 206 -4.77 4.22 -10.79
CA VAL A 206 -4.85 5.65 -10.48
C VAL A 206 -3.43 6.21 -10.45
N ILE A 207 -3.05 7.00 -11.46
CA ILE A 207 -1.72 7.59 -11.59
C ILE A 207 -1.78 9.06 -11.19
N GLU A 208 -0.85 9.52 -10.36
CA GLU A 208 -0.65 10.95 -10.17
C GLU A 208 -0.13 11.57 -11.49
N SER A 209 -0.95 12.44 -12.11
CA SER A 209 -0.69 12.98 -13.46
C SER A 209 0.25 14.20 -13.49
N ASN A 210 0.71 14.66 -12.34
CA ASN A 210 1.62 15.80 -12.24
C ASN A 210 2.99 15.47 -12.88
N ASP A 211 3.67 16.45 -13.43
CA ASP A 211 5.03 16.34 -13.99
C ASP A 211 5.21 15.14 -14.95
N GLN A 212 5.95 14.11 -14.53
CA GLN A 212 6.23 12.92 -15.33
C GLN A 212 5.06 11.93 -15.38
N GLY A 213 4.11 12.06 -14.48
CA GLY A 213 2.93 11.19 -14.44
C GLY A 213 2.11 11.26 -15.73
N ALA A 214 2.03 12.44 -16.37
CA ALA A 214 1.34 12.57 -17.64
C ALA A 214 1.95 11.70 -18.75
N VAL A 215 3.27 11.52 -18.77
CA VAL A 215 3.97 10.65 -19.74
C VAL A 215 3.57 9.19 -19.50
N VAL A 216 3.55 8.77 -18.25
CA VAL A 216 3.17 7.40 -17.85
C VAL A 216 1.69 7.14 -18.15
N CYS A 217 0.80 8.09 -17.87
CA CYS A 217 -0.62 8.01 -18.25
C CYS A 217 -0.80 7.80 -19.75
N ASN A 218 -0.12 8.59 -20.56
CA ASN A 218 -0.23 8.49 -22.03
C ASN A 218 0.30 7.16 -22.55
N GLY A 219 1.47 6.69 -22.06
CA GLY A 219 2.04 5.40 -22.43
C GLY A 219 1.11 4.24 -22.06
N LEU A 220 0.54 4.27 -20.86
CA LEU A 220 -0.38 3.22 -20.42
C LEU A 220 -1.69 3.21 -21.23
N TYR A 221 -2.29 4.38 -21.44
CA TYR A 221 -3.61 4.48 -22.08
C TYR A 221 -3.55 4.33 -23.60
N TYR A 222 -2.64 5.06 -24.28
CA TYR A 222 -2.60 5.09 -25.73
C TYR A 222 -1.66 4.06 -26.36
N ASP A 223 -0.50 3.78 -25.75
CA ASP A 223 0.47 2.87 -26.33
C ASP A 223 0.19 1.41 -25.94
N LEU A 224 -0.27 1.16 -24.70
CA LEU A 224 -0.60 -0.17 -24.19
C LEU A 224 -2.11 -0.47 -24.16
N GLU A 225 -2.94 0.49 -24.57
CA GLU A 225 -4.41 0.36 -24.66
C GLU A 225 -5.07 -0.11 -23.34
N TYR A 226 -4.49 0.30 -22.19
CA TYR A 226 -5.04 -0.04 -20.88
C TYR A 226 -6.07 1.01 -20.45
N GLU A 227 -7.35 0.72 -20.69
CA GLU A 227 -8.45 1.66 -20.44
C GLU A 227 -8.96 1.63 -18.98
N HIS A 228 -8.59 0.59 -18.18
CA HIS A 228 -9.08 0.42 -16.80
C HIS A 228 -8.31 1.32 -15.83
N MET A 229 -8.29 2.61 -16.10
CA MET A 229 -7.59 3.63 -15.32
C MET A 229 -8.45 4.86 -15.06
N PHE A 230 -8.05 5.61 -14.04
CA PHE A 230 -8.75 6.83 -13.64
C PHE A 230 -8.59 7.93 -14.69
N VAL A 231 -9.74 8.49 -15.08
CA VAL A 231 -9.84 9.65 -15.97
C VAL A 231 -10.57 10.76 -15.23
N GLU A 232 -9.89 11.87 -15.01
CA GLU A 232 -10.48 13.05 -14.39
C GLU A 232 -11.37 13.78 -15.40
N SER A 233 -12.69 13.63 -15.25
CA SER A 233 -13.67 14.32 -16.10
C SER A 233 -13.87 15.75 -15.60
N THR A 234 -13.49 16.72 -16.42
CA THR A 234 -13.76 18.13 -16.18
C THR A 234 -14.75 18.67 -17.21
N VAL A 235 -15.40 19.80 -16.91
CA VAL A 235 -16.37 20.45 -17.83
C VAL A 235 -15.74 20.77 -19.21
N LYS A 236 -14.42 20.82 -19.31
CA LYS A 236 -13.71 21.25 -20.54
C LYS A 236 -12.96 20.12 -21.26
N ALA A 237 -12.53 19.08 -20.56
CA ALA A 237 -11.78 17.96 -21.15
C ALA A 237 -11.68 16.80 -20.15
N ASN A 238 -11.46 15.60 -20.69
CA ASN A 238 -11.04 14.44 -19.91
C ASN A 238 -9.51 14.46 -19.81
N ALA A 239 -8.98 14.35 -18.59
CA ALA A 239 -7.55 14.26 -18.34
C ALA A 239 -7.23 12.86 -17.78
N LEU A 240 -6.22 12.21 -18.33
CA LEU A 240 -5.77 10.91 -17.82
C LEU A 240 -5.06 11.08 -16.49
N GLY A 241 -5.36 10.17 -15.54
CA GLY A 241 -4.80 10.21 -14.20
C GLY A 241 -5.48 11.23 -13.27
N ALA A 242 -4.94 11.35 -12.08
CA ALA A 242 -5.44 12.24 -11.03
C ALA A 242 -4.46 13.40 -10.79
N THR A 243 -4.95 14.62 -10.81
CA THR A 243 -4.11 15.79 -10.52
C THR A 243 -3.97 15.99 -9.01
N MET A 244 -2.75 15.84 -8.47
CA MET A 244 -2.46 16.07 -7.05
C MET A 244 -2.46 17.56 -6.73
N THR A 245 -3.64 18.10 -6.43
CA THR A 245 -3.82 19.47 -5.95
C THR A 245 -3.71 19.52 -4.42
N ARG A 246 -3.54 20.73 -3.86
CA ARG A 246 -3.59 20.92 -2.39
C ARG A 246 -4.90 20.40 -1.77
N ARG A 247 -6.02 20.47 -2.50
CA ARG A 247 -7.32 19.94 -2.07
C ARG A 247 -7.32 18.43 -2.05
N VAL A 248 -6.86 17.79 -3.11
CA VAL A 248 -6.74 16.32 -3.23
C VAL A 248 -5.84 15.79 -2.12
N LYS A 249 -4.63 16.35 -1.95
CA LYS A 249 -3.69 15.95 -0.89
C LYS A 249 -4.32 16.08 0.51
N ARG A 250 -5.04 17.18 0.79
CA ARG A 250 -5.67 17.38 2.10
C ARG A 250 -6.78 16.36 2.37
N ILE A 251 -7.64 16.08 1.38
CA ILE A 251 -8.69 15.06 1.50
C ILE A 251 -8.05 13.70 1.69
N GLY A 252 -7.07 13.33 0.85
CA GLY A 252 -6.36 12.07 0.94
C GLY A 252 -5.67 11.88 2.30
N CYS A 253 -5.00 12.92 2.84
CA CYS A 253 -4.41 12.87 4.17
C CYS A 253 -5.46 12.63 5.28
N SER A 254 -6.62 13.28 5.21
CA SER A 254 -7.70 13.03 6.18
C SER A 254 -8.24 11.61 6.05
N SER A 255 -8.51 11.18 4.82
CA SER A 255 -9.10 9.86 4.56
C SER A 255 -8.15 8.70 4.92
N ILE A 256 -6.82 8.81 4.63
CA ILE A 256 -5.87 7.76 5.02
C ILE A 256 -5.76 7.64 6.53
N LYS A 257 -5.79 8.76 7.24
CA LYS A 257 -5.84 8.76 8.69
C LYS A 257 -7.05 7.99 9.20
N ASP A 258 -8.23 8.28 8.67
CA ASP A 258 -9.48 7.62 9.06
C ASP A 258 -9.45 6.11 8.74
N LEU A 259 -8.94 5.71 7.56
CA LEU A 259 -8.81 4.29 7.17
C LEU A 259 -7.90 3.51 8.12
N ILE A 260 -6.78 4.09 8.53
CA ILE A 260 -5.83 3.45 9.44
C ILE A 260 -6.38 3.42 10.88
N GLU A 261 -6.92 4.54 11.38
CA GLU A 261 -7.44 4.64 12.74
C GLU A 261 -8.68 3.76 12.96
N GLN A 262 -9.51 3.57 11.91
CA GLN A 262 -10.65 2.65 11.94
C GLN A 262 -10.29 1.20 11.60
N LYS A 263 -9.00 0.89 11.37
CA LYS A 263 -8.49 -0.44 10.99
C LYS A 263 -9.13 -0.97 9.69
N LYS A 264 -9.44 -0.07 8.77
CA LYS A 264 -10.01 -0.40 7.45
C LYS A 264 -8.96 -0.60 6.38
N LEU A 265 -7.68 -0.35 6.68
CA LEU A 265 -6.57 -0.60 5.77
C LEU A 265 -5.40 -1.22 6.53
N THR A 266 -4.94 -2.37 6.05
CA THR A 266 -3.79 -3.10 6.56
C THR A 266 -2.58 -2.88 5.64
N ILE A 267 -1.46 -2.46 6.22
CA ILE A 267 -0.20 -2.23 5.52
C ILE A 267 0.79 -3.33 5.93
N TYR A 268 1.36 -4.01 4.95
CA TYR A 268 2.33 -5.09 5.16
C TYR A 268 3.78 -4.65 4.90
N ASP A 269 3.99 -3.67 4.02
CA ASP A 269 5.33 -3.22 3.65
C ASP A 269 5.97 -2.37 4.74
N ALA A 270 7.12 -2.84 5.25
CA ALA A 270 7.86 -2.15 6.30
C ALA A 270 8.32 -0.74 5.88
N GLN A 271 8.69 -0.55 4.61
CA GLN A 271 9.13 0.76 4.13
C GLN A 271 7.97 1.76 4.08
N THR A 272 6.79 1.31 3.67
CA THR A 272 5.56 2.13 3.72
C THR A 272 5.25 2.56 5.16
N ILE A 273 5.36 1.65 6.14
CA ILE A 273 5.14 1.98 7.56
C ILE A 273 6.17 3.01 8.05
N ILE A 274 7.44 2.90 7.62
CA ILE A 274 8.48 3.89 7.94
C ILE A 274 8.11 5.26 7.37
N GLU A 275 7.68 5.35 6.11
CA GLU A 275 7.25 6.62 5.51
C GLU A 275 6.04 7.21 6.23
N MET A 276 5.03 6.39 6.59
CA MET A 276 3.91 6.81 7.42
C MET A 276 4.37 7.42 8.77
N SER A 277 5.40 6.82 9.41
CA SER A 277 5.94 7.26 10.70
C SER A 277 6.73 8.56 10.63
N THR A 278 7.21 8.92 9.45
CA THR A 278 8.00 10.14 9.22
C THR A 278 7.24 11.23 8.47
N PHE A 279 5.96 10.98 8.15
CA PHE A 279 5.10 11.92 7.44
C PHE A 279 4.46 12.90 8.41
N VAL A 280 5.05 14.10 8.49
CA VAL A 280 4.75 15.11 9.52
C VAL A 280 4.06 16.34 8.97
N SER A 281 3.33 17.03 9.84
CA SER A 281 2.72 18.31 9.52
C SER A 281 3.80 19.39 9.27
N ARG A 282 3.67 20.10 8.15
CA ARG A 282 4.49 21.27 7.83
C ARG A 282 3.61 22.39 7.28
N GLY A 283 3.37 23.39 8.13
CA GLY A 283 2.42 24.45 7.81
C GLY A 283 1.00 23.92 7.63
N SER A 284 0.42 24.11 6.45
CA SER A 284 -0.94 23.64 6.12
C SER A 284 -0.97 22.30 5.37
N SER A 285 0.16 21.57 5.28
CA SER A 285 0.29 20.32 4.56
C SER A 285 1.09 19.30 5.37
N PHE A 286 1.25 18.09 4.82
CA PHE A 286 2.09 17.02 5.35
C PHE A 286 3.16 16.65 4.34
N GLN A 287 4.34 16.27 4.83
CA GLN A 287 5.45 15.78 4.01
C GLN A 287 6.40 14.94 4.84
N ALA A 288 7.27 14.17 4.17
CA ALA A 288 8.33 13.44 4.85
C ALA A 288 9.27 14.39 5.61
N MET A 289 9.72 13.95 6.77
CA MET A 289 10.82 14.59 7.49
C MET A 289 12.14 14.23 6.83
N ALA A 290 12.94 15.22 6.44
CA ALA A 290 14.26 14.97 5.88
C ALA A 290 15.14 14.15 6.86
N PRO A 291 15.93 13.18 6.37
CA PRO A 291 16.22 12.83 4.97
C PRO A 291 15.27 11.78 4.34
N ASN A 292 14.12 11.51 4.94
CA ASN A 292 13.20 10.47 4.48
C ASN A 292 12.40 10.91 3.25
N HIS A 293 11.83 9.91 2.57
CA HIS A 293 10.96 10.06 1.41
C HIS A 293 9.49 9.83 1.80
N ASP A 294 8.56 10.27 0.98
CA ASP A 294 7.11 10.08 1.15
C ASP A 294 6.41 9.50 -0.10
N ASP A 295 7.16 8.92 -1.03
CA ASP A 295 6.64 8.43 -2.30
C ASP A 295 5.60 7.29 -2.12
N LEU A 296 5.87 6.33 -1.22
CA LEU A 296 4.92 5.28 -0.86
C LEU A 296 3.74 5.82 -0.04
N MET A 297 4.01 6.76 0.85
CA MET A 297 2.95 7.43 1.61
C MET A 297 2.04 8.24 0.69
N MET A 298 2.57 8.86 -0.37
CA MET A 298 1.79 9.58 -1.37
C MET A 298 0.88 8.66 -2.17
N ASN A 299 1.31 7.43 -2.48
CA ASN A 299 0.43 6.40 -3.04
C ASN A 299 -0.77 6.10 -2.13
N LEU A 300 -0.54 5.97 -0.81
CA LEU A 300 -1.64 5.77 0.14
C LEU A 300 -2.56 6.98 0.25
N VAL A 301 -2.01 8.20 0.19
CA VAL A 301 -2.79 9.45 0.17
C VAL A 301 -3.66 9.50 -1.09
N LEU A 302 -3.10 9.13 -2.25
CA LEU A 302 -3.83 9.07 -3.52
C LEU A 302 -4.94 8.01 -3.47
N PHE A 303 -4.64 6.81 -2.94
CA PHE A 303 -5.63 5.75 -2.72
C PHE A 303 -6.78 6.24 -1.83
N ALA A 304 -6.45 6.78 -0.67
CA ALA A 304 -7.46 7.24 0.28
C ALA A 304 -8.31 8.40 -0.26
N TRP A 305 -7.75 9.28 -1.08
CA TRP A 305 -8.54 10.25 -1.82
C TRP A 305 -9.46 9.56 -2.84
N PHE A 306 -8.96 8.58 -3.58
CA PHE A 306 -9.73 7.85 -4.59
C PHE A 306 -10.93 7.14 -3.97
N THR A 307 -10.80 6.60 -2.74
CA THR A 307 -11.95 5.98 -2.03
C THR A 307 -13.11 6.94 -1.76
N THR A 308 -12.88 8.26 -1.82
CA THR A 308 -13.92 9.27 -1.64
C THR A 308 -14.66 9.63 -2.94
N THR A 309 -14.29 9.04 -4.07
CA THR A 309 -14.86 9.35 -5.39
C THR A 309 -16.03 8.42 -5.73
N ASP A 310 -16.97 8.92 -6.55
CA ASP A 310 -18.07 8.11 -7.06
C ASP A 310 -17.57 6.93 -7.91
N VAL A 311 -16.40 7.09 -8.56
CA VAL A 311 -15.77 6.04 -9.36
C VAL A 311 -15.41 4.84 -8.48
N PHE A 312 -14.81 5.08 -7.31
CA PHE A 312 -14.49 4.00 -6.38
C PHE A 312 -15.73 3.32 -5.81
N GLN A 313 -16.77 4.10 -5.48
CA GLN A 313 -18.02 3.55 -4.99
C GLN A 313 -18.68 2.64 -6.04
N ASN A 314 -18.64 3.03 -7.30
CA ASN A 314 -19.14 2.20 -8.41
C ASN A 314 -18.27 0.95 -8.63
N LEU A 315 -16.94 1.08 -8.46
CA LEU A 315 -16.00 -0.04 -8.58
C LEU A 315 -16.23 -1.12 -7.51
N THR A 316 -16.54 -0.72 -6.28
CA THR A 316 -16.70 -1.63 -5.14
C THR A 316 -18.14 -2.03 -4.85
N ASN A 317 -19.13 -1.45 -5.55
CA ASN A 317 -20.54 -1.74 -5.34
C ASN A 317 -20.94 -3.05 -6.06
N ILE A 318 -20.90 -4.15 -5.32
CA ILE A 318 -21.20 -5.50 -5.80
C ILE A 318 -22.61 -5.60 -6.40
N ASP A 319 -23.61 -4.90 -5.83
CA ASP A 319 -24.98 -4.93 -6.32
C ASP A 319 -25.12 -4.25 -7.70
N MET A 320 -24.44 -3.13 -7.89
CA MET A 320 -24.40 -2.44 -9.19
C MET A 320 -23.66 -3.26 -10.25
N LYS A 321 -22.53 -3.90 -9.88
CA LYS A 321 -21.80 -4.81 -10.78
C LYS A 321 -22.63 -5.99 -11.22
N ASN A 322 -23.34 -6.64 -10.30
CA ASN A 322 -24.23 -7.74 -10.60
C ASN A 322 -25.40 -7.31 -11.51
N MET A 323 -25.88 -6.09 -11.36
CA MET A 323 -26.92 -5.53 -12.22
C MET A 323 -26.37 -5.27 -13.64
N LEU A 324 -25.22 -4.60 -13.76
CA LEU A 324 -24.55 -4.34 -15.04
C LEU A 324 -24.12 -5.62 -15.76
N TYR A 325 -23.68 -6.63 -15.01
CA TYR A 325 -23.33 -7.94 -15.56
C TYR A 325 -24.57 -8.65 -16.13
N LYS A 326 -25.71 -8.61 -15.44
CA LYS A 326 -26.98 -9.15 -15.92
C LYS A 326 -27.47 -8.42 -17.17
N GLU A 327 -27.41 -7.08 -17.19
CA GLU A 327 -27.76 -6.28 -18.37
C GLU A 327 -26.86 -6.61 -19.57
N ARG A 328 -25.55 -6.77 -19.34
CA ARG A 328 -24.59 -7.13 -20.39
C ARG A 328 -24.83 -8.55 -20.94
N LEU A 329 -25.12 -9.52 -20.05
CA LEU A 329 -25.50 -10.87 -20.46
C LEU A 329 -26.81 -10.85 -21.27
N GLN A 330 -27.77 -10.03 -20.87
CA GLN A 330 -29.05 -9.90 -21.57
C GLN A 330 -28.89 -9.27 -22.96
N ALA A 331 -28.05 -8.22 -23.06
CA ALA A 331 -27.69 -7.61 -24.34
C ALA A 331 -26.95 -8.61 -25.26
N ILE A 332 -26.05 -9.41 -24.74
CA ILE A 332 -25.35 -10.47 -25.51
C ILE A 332 -26.37 -11.56 -25.94
N GLN A 333 -27.28 -11.95 -25.09
CA GLN A 333 -28.36 -12.91 -25.45
C GLN A 333 -29.29 -12.35 -26.52
N ASP A 334 -29.65 -11.07 -26.44
CA ASP A 334 -30.48 -10.39 -27.43
C ASP A 334 -29.75 -10.23 -28.79
N ASP A 335 -28.44 -10.00 -28.78
CA ASP A 335 -27.59 -9.97 -29.99
C ASP A 335 -27.35 -11.38 -30.59
N MET A 336 -27.46 -12.44 -29.78
CA MET A 336 -27.30 -13.84 -30.23
C MET A 336 -28.58 -14.45 -30.80
N LEU A 337 -29.67 -13.71 -30.86
CA LEU A 337 -30.87 -14.17 -31.58
C LEU A 337 -30.54 -14.34 -33.07
N PRO A 338 -30.74 -15.53 -33.65
CA PRO A 338 -30.29 -15.78 -35.01
C PRO A 338 -31.00 -14.85 -36.00
N PHE A 339 -30.25 -14.14 -36.77
CA PHE A 339 -30.72 -13.43 -37.96
C PHE A 339 -31.48 -14.41 -38.84
N GLY A 340 -32.80 -14.35 -38.85
CA GLY A 340 -33.58 -15.13 -39.79
C GLY A 340 -34.86 -15.81 -39.29
N TYR A 341 -35.32 -15.58 -38.08
CA TYR A 341 -36.69 -16.02 -37.72
C TYR A 341 -37.69 -14.92 -38.08
N VAL A 342 -38.31 -15.04 -39.25
CA VAL A 342 -39.54 -14.33 -39.55
C VAL A 342 -40.66 -15.13 -38.93
N GLU A 343 -41.22 -14.67 -37.83
CA GLU A 343 -42.36 -15.25 -37.17
C GLU A 343 -43.61 -14.93 -37.98
N SER A 344 -44.12 -15.88 -38.73
CA SER A 344 -45.50 -15.83 -39.24
C SER A 344 -46.30 -16.94 -38.56
N GLY A 345 -46.92 -16.57 -37.47
CA GLY A 345 -48.20 -17.08 -36.97
C GLY A 345 -48.30 -18.56 -36.56
N ASN A 346 -48.73 -18.75 -35.32
CA ASN A 346 -49.23 -19.95 -34.66
C ASN A 346 -48.23 -21.06 -34.28
N TYR A 347 -47.75 -20.95 -33.02
CA TYR A 347 -47.12 -22.08 -32.36
C TYR A 347 -48.14 -23.11 -31.90
N GLU A 348 -48.19 -24.25 -32.54
CA GLU A 348 -48.69 -25.48 -31.93
C GLU A 348 -47.52 -26.14 -31.17
N SER A 349 -47.79 -26.66 -29.98
CA SER A 349 -46.85 -27.22 -29.03
C SER A 349 -45.84 -28.19 -29.67
N ILE A 350 -44.55 -27.90 -29.50
CA ILE A 350 -43.46 -28.80 -29.87
C ILE A 350 -43.41 -29.93 -28.82
N ASN A 351 -43.73 -31.15 -29.24
CA ASN A 351 -43.52 -32.34 -28.40
C ASN A 351 -42.02 -32.67 -28.39
N SER A 352 -41.41 -32.66 -27.23
CA SER A 352 -40.06 -33.17 -27.03
C SER A 352 -40.06 -34.48 -26.27
N SER A 353 -39.29 -35.47 -26.70
CA SER A 353 -39.04 -36.73 -25.99
C SER A 353 -37.55 -36.83 -25.61
N VAL A 354 -37.30 -37.46 -24.49
CA VAL A 354 -35.93 -37.74 -24.01
C VAL A 354 -35.67 -39.24 -24.16
N ASP A 355 -34.57 -39.60 -24.82
CA ASP A 355 -34.16 -41.03 -24.94
C ASP A 355 -33.50 -41.58 -23.67
N ALA A 356 -33.20 -42.87 -23.66
CA ALA A 356 -32.62 -43.56 -22.52
C ALA A 356 -31.19 -43.08 -22.17
N ASP A 357 -30.53 -42.37 -23.11
CA ASP A 357 -29.18 -41.82 -22.96
C ASP A 357 -29.17 -40.33 -22.59
N GLY A 358 -30.39 -39.70 -22.38
CA GLY A 358 -30.54 -38.33 -21.95
C GLY A 358 -30.55 -37.28 -23.07
N ASN A 359 -30.63 -37.68 -24.35
CA ASN A 359 -30.69 -36.71 -25.45
C ASN A 359 -32.17 -36.31 -25.72
N ILE A 360 -32.35 -35.00 -25.96
CA ILE A 360 -33.66 -34.40 -26.22
C ILE A 360 -33.91 -34.39 -27.72
N TRP A 361 -35.00 -35.05 -28.16
CA TRP A 361 -35.44 -35.07 -29.53
C TRP A 361 -36.70 -34.22 -29.70
N PHE A 362 -36.75 -33.43 -30.78
CA PHE A 362 -37.89 -32.61 -31.15
C PHE A 362 -38.55 -33.24 -32.39
N GLU A 363 -39.79 -33.63 -32.27
CA GLU A 363 -40.58 -34.04 -33.43
C GLU A 363 -41.11 -32.83 -34.17
N GLN A 364 -40.65 -32.61 -35.40
CA GLN A 364 -41.15 -31.62 -36.33
C GLN A 364 -42.03 -32.30 -37.37
N GLU A 365 -43.37 -32.21 -37.25
CA GLU A 365 -44.28 -32.56 -38.32
C GLU A 365 -44.26 -31.49 -39.41
N TRP A 366 -43.70 -31.84 -40.54
CA TRP A 366 -43.76 -31.01 -41.74
C TRP A 366 -45.13 -31.20 -42.43
N LYS A 367 -46.08 -30.29 -42.29
CA LYS A 367 -47.26 -30.20 -43.14
C LYS A 367 -46.92 -29.38 -44.38
N GLY A 368 -46.53 -30.06 -45.45
CA GLY A 368 -46.30 -29.45 -46.74
C GLY A 368 -47.62 -28.79 -47.30
N HIS A 369 -47.56 -27.51 -47.56
CA HIS A 369 -48.58 -26.89 -48.39
C HIS A 369 -48.36 -27.30 -49.86
N LYS A 370 -49.39 -27.98 -50.46
CA LYS A 370 -49.52 -28.12 -51.89
C LYS A 370 -49.81 -26.75 -52.50
N LEU A 371 -49.06 -26.43 -53.54
CA LEU A 371 -49.36 -25.30 -54.46
C LEU A 371 -50.76 -25.35 -55.00
#